data_04b8d9d2c295113dbf758a94c920536f
#
_entry.id   04b8d9d2c295113dbf758a94c920536f
#
_cell.length_a   1.000
_cell.length_b   1.000
_cell.length_c   1.000
_cell.angle_alpha   90.00
_cell.angle_beta   90.00
_cell.angle_gamma   90.00
#
_symmetry.space_group_name_H-M   'P 1'
#
loop_
_entity.id
_entity.type
_entity.pdbx_description
1 polymer ?
#
loop_
_entity_poly.entity_id
_entity_poly.type
_entity_poly.pdbx_seq_one_letter_code
_entity_poly.pdbx_strand_id
1 'polypeptide(L)' 'MRIDRVKLIAEMARLDITSIRLAEKAGVSRVTVSAVRCGKACAPATADKIASALGVPVESIVRKE' A
#
# COMPACT_ATOMS: atom_id res chain seq x y z
N MET A 1 -11.44 -0.18 -4.67
CA MET A 1 -10.67 0.88 -3.97
C MET A 1 -9.32 1.04 -4.64
N ARG A 2 -8.88 2.25 -4.81
CA ARG A 2 -7.55 2.53 -5.37
C ARG A 2 -6.69 3.23 -4.34
N ILE A 3 -5.45 2.79 -4.25
CA ILE A 3 -4.45 3.45 -3.44
C ILE A 3 -3.76 4.50 -4.29
N ASP A 4 -3.56 5.70 -3.72
CA ASP A 4 -2.77 6.73 -4.37
C ASP A 4 -1.31 6.31 -4.34
N ARG A 5 -0.76 5.98 -5.50
CA ARG A 5 0.61 5.46 -5.59
C ARG A 5 1.66 6.44 -5.08
N VAL A 6 1.42 7.73 -5.24
CA VAL A 6 2.37 8.75 -4.75
C VAL A 6 2.40 8.74 -3.23
N LYS A 7 1.23 8.69 -2.60
CA LYS A 7 1.13 8.61 -1.14
C LYS A 7 1.74 7.31 -0.61
N LEU A 8 1.46 6.20 -1.30
CA LEU A 8 2.02 4.89 -0.91
C LEU A 8 3.55 4.93 -0.97
N ILE A 9 4.11 5.39 -2.08
CA ILE A 9 5.56 5.47 -2.26
C ILE A 9 6.18 6.42 -1.23
N ALA A 10 5.52 7.54 -0.94
CA ALA A 10 5.98 8.48 0.07
C ALA A 10 6.04 7.83 1.46
N GLU A 11 5.03 7.05 1.84
CA GLU A 11 5.04 6.34 3.12
C GLU A 11 6.09 5.25 3.15
N MET A 12 6.28 4.53 2.06
CA MET A 12 7.34 3.53 1.95
C MET A 12 8.72 4.17 2.08
N ALA A 13 8.92 5.32 1.45
CA ALA A 13 10.17 6.08 1.55
C ALA A 13 10.42 6.57 2.97
N ARG A 14 9.36 7.07 3.63
CA ARG A 14 9.45 7.54 5.02
C ARG A 14 9.93 6.43 5.97
N LEU A 15 9.48 5.20 5.73
CA LEU A 15 9.84 4.05 6.54
C LEU A 15 11.07 3.30 6.01
N ASP A 16 11.59 3.73 4.87
CA ASP A 16 12.71 3.05 4.18
C ASP A 16 12.41 1.56 3.99
N ILE A 17 11.20 1.25 3.54
CA ILE A 17 10.73 -0.13 3.35
C ILE A 17 10.63 -0.46 1.86
N THR A 18 11.07 -1.65 1.47
CA THR A 18 10.96 -2.13 0.09
C THR A 18 9.59 -2.76 -0.15
N SER A 19 9.23 -2.94 -1.43
CA SER A 19 7.98 -3.63 -1.80
C SER A 19 7.93 -5.06 -1.25
N ILE A 20 9.07 -5.76 -1.26
CA ILE A 20 9.16 -7.12 -0.73
C ILE A 20 8.85 -7.13 0.77
N ARG A 21 9.48 -6.21 1.52
CA ARG A 21 9.27 -6.12 2.96
C ARG A 21 7.85 -5.68 3.29
N LEU A 22 7.30 -4.76 2.51
CA LEU A 22 5.91 -4.34 2.69
C LEU A 22 4.95 -5.51 2.48
N ALA A 23 5.17 -6.30 1.43
CA ALA A 23 4.34 -7.48 1.15
C ALA A 23 4.38 -8.47 2.33
N GLU A 24 5.56 -8.75 2.84
CA GLU A 24 5.73 -9.64 4.00
C GLU A 24 5.01 -9.09 5.23
N LYS A 25 5.21 -7.82 5.52
CA LYS A 25 4.64 -7.17 6.70
C LYS A 25 3.12 -7.08 6.62
N ALA A 26 2.59 -6.81 5.43
CA ALA A 26 1.15 -6.71 5.21
C ALA A 26 0.47 -8.07 5.06
N GLY A 27 1.24 -9.13 4.83
CA GLY A 27 0.67 -10.46 4.61
C GLY A 27 0.00 -10.60 3.25
N VAL A 28 0.49 -9.89 2.23
CA VAL A 28 -0.01 -9.96 0.86
C VAL A 28 1.12 -10.36 -0.08
N SER A 29 0.77 -10.74 -1.32
CA SER A 29 1.80 -11.14 -2.29
C SER A 29 2.55 -9.92 -2.83
N ARG A 30 3.78 -10.15 -3.30
CA ARG A 30 4.57 -9.11 -3.96
C ARG A 30 3.88 -8.60 -5.22
N VAL A 31 3.18 -9.49 -5.92
CA VAL A 31 2.40 -9.13 -7.11
C VAL A 31 1.32 -8.12 -6.74
N THR A 32 0.66 -8.32 -5.61
CA THR A 32 -0.37 -7.40 -5.11
C THR A 32 0.24 -6.02 -4.83
N VAL A 33 1.37 -5.97 -4.16
CA VAL A 33 2.04 -4.70 -3.87
C VAL A 33 2.47 -4.00 -5.16
N SER A 34 3.04 -4.75 -6.10
CA SER A 34 3.44 -4.20 -7.40
C SER A 34 2.25 -3.63 -8.17
N ALA A 35 1.12 -4.34 -8.18
CA ALA A 35 -0.10 -3.87 -8.85
C ALA A 35 -0.61 -2.58 -8.21
N VAL A 36 -0.62 -2.51 -6.88
CA VAL A 36 -1.05 -1.31 -6.16
C VAL A 36 -0.12 -0.13 -6.46
N ARG A 37 1.17 -0.36 -6.51
CA ARG A 37 2.16 0.68 -6.85
C ARG A 37 2.00 1.19 -8.28
N CYS A 38 1.44 0.37 -9.16
CA CYS A 38 1.14 0.78 -10.54
C CYS A 38 -0.20 1.50 -10.67
N GLY A 39 -0.93 1.64 -9.57
CA GLY A 39 -2.21 2.34 -9.56
C GLY A 39 -3.41 1.46 -9.83
N LYS A 40 -3.26 0.14 -9.82
CA LYS A 40 -4.38 -0.77 -10.00
C LYS A 40 -5.27 -0.81 -8.77
N ALA A 41 -6.57 -1.03 -8.98
CA ALA A 41 -7.53 -1.18 -7.91
C ALA A 41 -7.24 -2.43 -7.07
N CYS A 42 -7.59 -2.39 -5.79
CA CYS A 42 -7.46 -3.51 -4.90
C CYS A 42 -8.70 -3.62 -4.01
N ALA A 43 -8.85 -4.77 -3.36
CA ALA A 43 -9.94 -4.96 -2.40
C ALA A 43 -9.71 -4.06 -1.17
N PRO A 44 -10.78 -3.58 -0.52
CA PRO A 44 -10.64 -2.78 0.70
C PRO A 44 -9.83 -3.49 1.79
N ALA A 45 -9.99 -4.79 1.93
CA ALA A 45 -9.20 -5.58 2.89
C ALA A 45 -7.70 -5.53 2.60
N THR A 46 -7.32 -5.53 1.32
CA THR A 46 -5.92 -5.42 0.89
C THR A 46 -5.37 -4.04 1.26
N ALA A 47 -6.15 -2.98 0.99
CA ALA A 47 -5.76 -1.62 1.33
C ALA A 47 -5.56 -1.46 2.84
N ASP A 48 -6.44 -2.04 3.64
CA ASP A 48 -6.34 -2.02 5.10
C ASP A 48 -5.06 -2.71 5.58
N LYS A 49 -4.74 -3.86 5.01
CA LYS A 49 -3.52 -4.60 5.36
C LYS A 49 -2.26 -3.79 5.05
N ILE A 50 -2.23 -3.15 3.89
CA ILE A 50 -1.09 -2.33 3.47
C ILE A 50 -0.96 -1.10 4.40
N ALA A 51 -2.06 -0.41 4.68
CA ALA A 51 -2.06 0.75 5.57
C ALA A 51 -1.59 0.35 6.98
N SER A 52 -2.08 -0.77 7.49
CA SER A 52 -1.69 -1.27 8.80
C SER A 52 -0.19 -1.57 8.84
N ALA A 53 0.36 -2.17 7.79
CA ALA A 53 1.79 -2.45 7.70
C ALA A 53 2.62 -1.17 7.68
N LEU A 54 2.08 -0.09 7.12
CA LEU A 54 2.74 1.21 7.09
C LEU A 54 2.53 2.02 8.38
N GLY A 55 1.63 1.56 9.25
CA GLY A 55 1.30 2.25 10.50
C GLY A 55 0.52 3.52 10.31
N VAL A 56 -0.27 3.61 9.24
CA VAL A 56 -1.07 4.79 8.91
C VAL A 56 -2.54 4.40 8.69
N PRO A 57 -3.49 5.35 8.85
CA PRO A 57 -4.88 5.09 8.48
C PRO A 57 -4.99 4.84 6.97
N VAL A 58 -5.94 4.01 6.56
CA VAL A 58 -6.13 3.70 5.14
C VAL A 58 -6.44 4.97 4.34
N GLU A 59 -7.12 5.94 4.93
CA GLU A 59 -7.44 7.22 4.28
C GLU A 59 -6.20 8.01 3.89
N SER A 60 -5.06 7.75 4.55
CA SER A 60 -3.81 8.44 4.24
C SER A 60 -3.19 8.01 2.92
N ILE A 61 -3.59 6.85 2.41
CA ILE A 61 -3.00 6.29 1.18
C ILE A 61 -4.03 6.04 0.09
N VAL A 62 -5.32 6.23 0.38
CA VAL A 62 -6.38 5.99 -0.59
C VAL A 62 -6.49 7.19 -1.55
N ARG A 63 -6.70 6.88 -2.83
CA ARG A 63 -6.94 7.90 -3.83
C ARG A 63 -8.35 8.45 -3.66
N LYS A 64 -8.47 9.75 -3.53
CA LYS A 64 -9.76 10.43 -3.52
C LYS A 64 -10.21 10.68 -4.95
N GLU A 65 -11.42 10.27 -5.24
CA GLU A 65 -12.04 10.52 -6.54
C GLU A 65 -13.05 11.65 -6.45
#